data_485505d42917368bbd69884447860885
#
_entry.id   485505d42917368bbd69884447860885
#
_cell.length_a   1.000
_cell.length_b   1.000
_cell.length_c   1.000
_cell.angle_alpha   90.00
_cell.angle_beta   90.00
_cell.angle_gamma   90.00
#
_symmetry.space_group_name_H-M   'P 1'
#
loop_
_entity.id
_entity.type
_entity.pdbx_description
1 polymer ?
#
loop_
_entity_poly.entity_id
_entity_poly.type
_entity_poly.pdbx_seq_one_letter_code
_entity_poly.pdbx_strand_id
1 'polypeptide(L)'
;MDSDQLPAAQNAEGSQSSEVDSGAMRLDSAPTDPVAAWFRQFTPYVHAHRGRTFVIAFGGEAVADPGFPGLVHDIALLHGLGIRLVLVHGARPQIEERLAMRGAEMRYVNGLRITDAPALASVKDAAGATRLEIEALLSLGLANSPMAGVQIPVASGNFVVARPLGVLDGVDYGHTGAVRRIDQKSLRARLDQGAVALIPPVGYSPTGEVFNLAAADVARSTAIALGADKLIFLVEGEGLQDAQGRPITHLLPGDIEDLLAAQGTPPMSEDLSAALRAGLDACRSGIPRVHLICRRRDGALLRELFTRDGAGVLITDRPLEEPRAARLSDVPGILSLLEPLEQGGVLVKRSRERLEIEVNHFQIIERDGTVIACAALYPFPEDGMAEMGCLAVHPSYRRGGRGDRLLKHVESLARAQGIGRLFVLTTQTAHWFRERGFEPASPAALPMAKQALYNYRRNSQVYIKTL
;
A
#
# COMPACT_ATOMS: atom_id res chain seq x y z
N MET A 1 -77.16 26.24 18.61
CA MET A 1 -77.75 25.14 19.33
C MET A 1 -76.60 24.43 19.98
N ASP A 2 -76.40 24.81 21.08
CA ASP A 2 -76.53 24.26 22.44
C ASP A 2 -75.34 23.38 22.77
N SER A 3 -74.58 23.92 23.60
CA SER A 3 -74.52 24.11 25.06
C SER A 3 -73.78 22.99 25.76
N ASP A 4 -72.72 23.40 26.46
CA ASP A 4 -72.54 23.27 27.91
C ASP A 4 -72.17 21.91 28.46
N GLN A 5 -71.17 21.69 29.22
CA GLN A 5 -70.84 22.17 30.58
C GLN A 5 -69.56 21.48 31.09
N LEU A 6 -68.74 22.28 31.70
CA LEU A 6 -67.80 21.84 32.73
C LEU A 6 -68.51 21.52 34.04
N PRO A 7 -67.94 20.75 34.96
CA PRO A 7 -67.31 21.41 36.11
C PRO A 7 -66.04 20.77 36.75
N ALA A 8 -65.26 21.66 37.25
CA ALA A 8 -64.71 21.79 38.61
C ALA A 8 -63.73 20.78 39.22
N ALA A 9 -62.68 21.39 39.65
CA ALA A 9 -61.50 21.05 40.42
C ALA A 9 -61.68 20.25 41.72
N GLN A 10 -60.64 19.49 42.08
CA GLN A 10 -60.17 19.38 43.48
C GLN A 10 -58.64 19.15 43.57
N ASN A 11 -57.98 19.90 44.44
CA ASN A 11 -56.58 19.92 44.81
C ASN A 11 -56.18 18.68 45.61
N ALA A 12 -54.95 18.18 45.38
CA ALA A 12 -54.15 17.51 46.40
C ALA A 12 -52.67 17.76 46.15
N GLU A 13 -52.07 18.39 47.11
CA GLU A 13 -50.60 18.66 47.19
C GLU A 13 -49.85 17.37 47.40
N GLY A 14 -48.74 17.22 46.69
CA GLY A 14 -47.76 16.12 46.87
C GLY A 14 -46.39 16.58 46.35
N SER A 15 -45.46 16.73 47.29
CA SER A 15 -44.08 17.15 47.15
C SER A 15 -43.34 16.47 46.02
N GLN A 16 -42.81 17.26 45.08
CA GLN A 16 -41.85 16.82 44.06
C GLN A 16 -40.43 17.11 44.50
N SER A 17 -39.67 16.04 44.74
CA SER A 17 -38.21 16.07 44.75
C SER A 17 -37.73 16.20 43.29
N SER A 18 -37.05 17.29 43.01
CA SER A 18 -36.43 17.60 41.72
C SER A 18 -35.25 16.64 41.44
N GLU A 19 -35.46 15.60 40.68
CA GLU A 19 -34.39 14.95 39.96
C GLU A 19 -33.99 15.80 38.77
N VAL A 20 -32.77 16.32 38.83
CA VAL A 20 -32.14 17.00 37.70
C VAL A 20 -31.78 15.95 36.69
N ASP A 21 -32.66 15.76 35.70
CA ASP A 21 -32.38 14.97 34.51
C ASP A 21 -31.28 15.68 33.70
N SER A 22 -30.04 15.22 33.89
CA SER A 22 -28.92 15.59 33.03
C SER A 22 -29.11 14.90 31.66
N GLY A 23 -29.94 15.53 30.83
CA GLY A 23 -30.11 15.18 29.43
C GLY A 23 -28.77 15.26 28.68
N ALA A 24 -27.99 14.22 28.76
CA ALA A 24 -26.90 14.01 27.81
C ALA A 24 -27.53 13.91 26.41
N MET A 25 -27.47 15.04 25.70
CA MET A 25 -27.86 15.18 24.30
C MET A 25 -27.11 14.10 23.51
N ARG A 26 -27.76 12.99 23.21
CA ARG A 26 -27.30 12.04 22.21
C ARG A 26 -27.28 12.80 20.90
N LEU A 27 -26.09 13.20 20.49
CA LEU A 27 -25.85 13.60 19.11
C LEU A 27 -26.11 12.34 18.27
N ASP A 28 -27.33 12.19 17.79
CA ASP A 28 -27.66 11.30 16.70
C ASP A 28 -26.69 11.70 15.58
N SER A 29 -25.73 10.82 15.29
CA SER A 29 -24.79 11.04 14.21
C SER A 29 -25.62 11.09 12.94
N ALA A 30 -25.79 12.27 12.36
CA ALA A 30 -26.43 12.46 11.06
C ALA A 30 -25.82 11.47 10.07
N PRO A 31 -26.60 10.87 9.17
CA PRO A 31 -26.11 9.91 8.20
C PRO A 31 -24.95 10.56 7.43
N THR A 32 -23.76 9.99 7.57
CA THR A 32 -22.56 10.53 6.92
C THR A 32 -22.71 10.31 5.42
N ASP A 33 -22.66 11.39 4.64
CA ASP A 33 -22.63 11.32 3.17
C ASP A 33 -21.50 10.40 2.72
N PRO A 34 -21.78 9.33 1.95
CA PRO A 34 -20.77 8.36 1.51
C PRO A 34 -19.63 9.00 0.72
N VAL A 35 -19.92 10.03 -0.10
CA VAL A 35 -18.91 10.77 -0.88
C VAL A 35 -18.01 11.57 0.04
N ALA A 36 -18.58 12.28 1.02
CA ALA A 36 -17.81 13.03 1.99
C ALA A 36 -16.97 12.11 2.88
N ALA A 37 -17.49 10.94 3.28
CA ALA A 37 -16.76 9.95 4.05
C ALA A 37 -15.56 9.42 3.25
N TRP A 38 -15.78 9.05 1.99
CA TRP A 38 -14.73 8.59 1.07
C TRP A 38 -13.65 9.67 0.90
N PHE A 39 -14.03 10.91 0.63
CA PHE A 39 -13.09 12.02 0.46
C PHE A 39 -12.24 12.28 1.70
N ARG A 40 -12.84 12.18 2.90
CA ARG A 40 -12.09 12.31 4.17
C ARG A 40 -11.08 11.16 4.36
N GLN A 41 -11.39 9.94 3.96
CA GLN A 41 -10.46 8.81 4.01
C GLN A 41 -9.28 8.96 3.02
N PHE A 42 -9.47 9.70 1.95
CA PHE A 42 -8.48 10.01 0.93
C PHE A 42 -7.44 11.05 1.41
N THR A 43 -7.84 11.98 2.26
CA THR A 43 -7.03 13.13 2.70
C THR A 43 -5.65 12.77 3.27
N PRO A 44 -5.48 11.73 4.12
CA PRO A 44 -4.16 11.36 4.64
C PRO A 44 -3.15 11.01 3.54
N TYR A 45 -3.61 10.35 2.47
CA TYR A 45 -2.75 9.99 1.34
C TYR A 45 -2.34 11.23 0.53
N VAL A 46 -3.24 12.21 0.35
CA VAL A 46 -2.92 13.49 -0.30
C VAL A 46 -1.76 14.18 0.44
N HIS A 47 -1.84 14.24 1.78
CA HIS A 47 -0.76 14.82 2.58
C HIS A 47 0.54 14.01 2.50
N ALA A 48 0.45 12.68 2.52
CA ALA A 48 1.61 11.80 2.44
C ALA A 48 2.33 11.86 1.08
N HIS A 49 1.58 12.15 0.00
CA HIS A 49 2.11 12.11 -1.38
C HIS A 49 2.52 13.49 -1.90
N ARG A 50 2.02 14.57 -1.34
CA ARG A 50 2.36 15.94 -1.77
C ARG A 50 3.87 16.19 -1.72
N GLY A 51 4.44 16.69 -2.83
CA GLY A 51 5.87 16.97 -2.97
C GLY A 51 6.74 15.73 -3.14
N ARG A 52 6.15 14.51 -3.14
CA ARG A 52 6.86 13.25 -3.37
C ARG A 52 7.13 13.03 -4.86
N THR A 53 8.15 12.26 -5.17
CA THR A 53 8.54 11.94 -6.55
C THR A 53 8.12 10.52 -6.88
N PHE A 54 7.27 10.37 -7.90
CA PHE A 54 6.82 9.09 -8.41
C PHE A 54 7.32 8.89 -9.83
N VAL A 55 7.87 7.70 -10.10
CA VAL A 55 8.22 7.25 -11.45
C VAL A 55 7.17 6.24 -11.88
N ILE A 56 6.45 6.53 -12.96
CA ILE A 56 5.38 5.68 -13.50
C ILE A 56 5.82 5.18 -14.87
N ALA A 57 5.93 3.86 -15.01
CA ALA A 57 6.31 3.19 -16.24
C ALA A 57 5.11 2.44 -16.83
N PHE A 58 4.92 2.54 -18.14
CA PHE A 58 3.90 1.81 -18.89
C PHE A 58 4.39 1.44 -20.29
N GLY A 59 3.88 0.32 -20.83
CA GLY A 59 4.21 -0.15 -22.16
C GLY A 59 3.57 0.71 -23.26
N GLY A 60 4.03 0.54 -24.48
CA GLY A 60 3.40 1.13 -25.66
C GLY A 60 1.98 0.61 -25.90
N GLU A 61 1.65 -0.56 -25.38
CA GLU A 61 0.34 -1.18 -25.34
C GLU A 61 -0.70 -0.29 -24.60
N ALA A 62 -0.24 0.41 -23.56
CA ALA A 62 -1.08 1.34 -22.83
C ALA A 62 -1.52 2.52 -23.72
N VAL A 63 -0.58 3.08 -24.47
CA VAL A 63 -0.85 4.25 -25.35
C VAL A 63 -1.78 3.88 -26.51
N ALA A 64 -1.67 2.65 -27.01
CA ALA A 64 -2.54 2.12 -28.06
C ALA A 64 -3.96 1.74 -27.57
N ASP A 65 -4.20 1.70 -26.26
CA ASP A 65 -5.47 1.29 -25.67
C ASP A 65 -6.48 2.42 -25.64
N PRO A 66 -7.75 2.18 -26.03
CA PRO A 66 -8.83 3.19 -25.94
C PRO A 66 -9.04 3.76 -24.52
N GLY A 67 -8.65 3.03 -23.47
CA GLY A 67 -8.71 3.48 -22.08
C GLY A 67 -7.59 4.43 -21.67
N PHE A 68 -6.59 4.68 -22.50
CA PHE A 68 -5.43 5.52 -22.17
C PHE A 68 -5.80 6.95 -21.73
N PRO A 69 -6.82 7.63 -22.31
CA PRO A 69 -7.28 8.92 -21.80
C PRO A 69 -7.69 8.91 -20.33
N GLY A 70 -8.26 7.81 -19.82
CA GLY A 70 -8.57 7.64 -18.39
C GLY A 70 -7.30 7.66 -17.53
N LEU A 71 -6.25 6.97 -17.95
CA LEU A 71 -4.95 7.00 -17.27
C LEU A 71 -4.34 8.42 -17.29
N VAL A 72 -4.49 9.16 -18.40
CA VAL A 72 -4.02 10.55 -18.48
C VAL A 72 -4.77 11.45 -17.49
N HIS A 73 -6.07 11.23 -17.29
CA HIS A 73 -6.83 11.94 -16.25
C HIS A 73 -6.31 11.61 -14.84
N ASP A 74 -6.00 10.35 -14.57
CA ASP A 74 -5.39 9.95 -13.28
C ASP A 74 -4.04 10.66 -13.07
N ILE A 75 -3.19 10.69 -14.09
CA ILE A 75 -1.88 11.37 -14.05
C ILE A 75 -2.07 12.89 -13.82
N ALA A 76 -3.04 13.51 -14.48
CA ALA A 76 -3.36 14.91 -14.30
C ALA A 76 -3.81 15.22 -12.87
N LEU A 77 -4.64 14.35 -12.29
CA LEU A 77 -5.06 14.44 -10.90
C LEU A 77 -3.87 14.33 -9.95
N LEU A 78 -2.97 13.36 -10.14
CA LEU A 78 -1.77 13.20 -9.33
C LEU A 78 -0.88 14.46 -9.38
N HIS A 79 -0.68 15.02 -10.57
CA HIS A 79 0.06 16.28 -10.74
C HIS A 79 -0.63 17.43 -10.02
N GLY A 80 -1.96 17.58 -10.15
CA GLY A 80 -2.76 18.60 -9.46
C GLY A 80 -2.72 18.49 -7.94
N LEU A 81 -2.52 17.29 -7.40
CA LEU A 81 -2.31 17.05 -5.96
C LEU A 81 -0.89 17.40 -5.48
N GLY A 82 -0.02 17.87 -6.38
CA GLY A 82 1.34 18.31 -6.07
C GLY A 82 2.37 17.19 -6.00
N ILE A 83 2.12 16.06 -6.66
CA ILE A 83 3.08 14.96 -6.81
C ILE A 83 4.02 15.28 -7.98
N ARG A 84 5.32 15.08 -7.82
CA ARG A 84 6.31 15.22 -8.88
C ARG A 84 6.35 13.95 -9.72
N LEU A 85 6.01 14.05 -10.99
CA LEU A 85 5.83 12.88 -11.86
C LEU A 85 6.92 12.75 -12.90
N VAL A 86 7.45 11.54 -13.01
CA VAL A 86 8.25 11.09 -14.15
C VAL A 86 7.50 9.96 -14.83
N LEU A 87 7.18 10.13 -16.09
CA LEU A 87 6.53 9.13 -16.93
C LEU A 87 7.58 8.48 -17.82
N VAL A 88 7.64 7.15 -17.80
CA VAL A 88 8.51 6.38 -18.70
C VAL A 88 7.60 5.50 -19.57
N HIS A 89 7.56 5.79 -20.86
CA HIS A 89 6.74 5.01 -21.77
C HIS A 89 7.55 3.97 -22.54
N GLY A 90 6.92 2.84 -22.87
CA GLY A 90 7.40 1.92 -23.88
C GLY A 90 6.92 2.35 -25.28
N ALA A 91 7.35 1.61 -26.32
CA ALA A 91 6.89 1.79 -27.69
C ALA A 91 6.97 0.47 -28.49
N ARG A 92 6.87 -0.68 -27.81
CA ARG A 92 7.05 -1.98 -28.45
C ARG A 92 6.07 -2.25 -29.60
N PRO A 93 4.74 -2.14 -29.41
CA PRO A 93 3.80 -2.36 -30.51
C PRO A 93 4.01 -1.38 -31.68
N GLN A 94 4.28 -0.12 -31.35
CA GLN A 94 4.50 0.92 -32.36
C GLN A 94 5.80 0.70 -33.15
N ILE A 95 6.84 0.12 -32.55
CA ILE A 95 8.06 -0.27 -33.23
C ILE A 95 7.80 -1.45 -34.14
N GLU A 96 7.10 -2.48 -33.67
CA GLU A 96 6.77 -3.68 -34.43
C GLU A 96 5.90 -3.35 -35.64
N GLU A 97 4.90 -2.49 -35.49
CA GLU A 97 4.08 -1.99 -36.60
C GLU A 97 4.93 -1.29 -37.68
N ARG A 98 5.84 -0.39 -37.29
CA ARG A 98 6.72 0.32 -38.26
C ARG A 98 7.72 -0.61 -38.95
N LEU A 99 8.20 -1.62 -38.26
CA LEU A 99 9.03 -2.65 -38.86
C LEU A 99 8.25 -3.47 -39.88
N ALA A 100 7.04 -3.90 -39.54
CA ALA A 100 6.17 -4.64 -40.46
C ALA A 100 5.86 -3.83 -41.70
N MET A 101 5.57 -2.50 -41.60
CA MET A 101 5.40 -1.60 -42.73
C MET A 101 6.64 -1.53 -43.63
N ARG A 102 7.83 -1.78 -43.11
CA ARG A 102 9.09 -1.82 -43.85
C ARG A 102 9.47 -3.22 -44.34
N GLY A 103 8.60 -4.22 -44.13
CA GLY A 103 8.86 -5.62 -44.48
C GLY A 103 9.95 -6.27 -43.65
N ALA A 104 10.16 -5.79 -42.41
CA ALA A 104 11.16 -6.31 -41.46
C ALA A 104 10.48 -6.75 -40.16
N GLU A 105 11.15 -7.62 -39.41
CA GLU A 105 10.71 -8.10 -38.13
C GLU A 105 11.78 -7.84 -37.05
N MET A 106 11.33 -7.61 -35.82
CA MET A 106 12.24 -7.49 -34.70
C MET A 106 12.82 -8.87 -34.33
N ARG A 107 14.13 -8.96 -34.26
CA ARG A 107 14.84 -10.18 -33.86
C ARG A 107 15.13 -10.15 -32.34
N TYR A 108 14.94 -11.30 -31.72
CA TYR A 108 15.24 -11.53 -30.32
C TYR A 108 16.21 -12.68 -30.15
N VAL A 109 17.20 -12.52 -29.27
CA VAL A 109 18.09 -13.60 -28.85
C VAL A 109 18.21 -13.51 -27.34
N ASN A 110 18.03 -14.63 -26.64
CA ASN A 110 18.04 -14.71 -25.16
C ASN A 110 17.10 -13.67 -24.49
N GLY A 111 15.92 -13.39 -25.08
CA GLY A 111 14.97 -12.41 -24.58
C GLY A 111 15.37 -10.93 -24.82
N LEU A 112 16.52 -10.67 -25.41
CA LEU A 112 16.99 -9.33 -25.75
C LEU A 112 16.79 -9.02 -27.23
N ARG A 113 16.37 -7.80 -27.54
CA ARG A 113 16.19 -7.34 -28.90
C ARG A 113 17.53 -7.10 -29.58
N ILE A 114 17.63 -7.45 -30.88
CA ILE A 114 18.71 -7.00 -31.73
C ILE A 114 18.21 -5.76 -32.48
N THR A 115 18.87 -4.64 -32.29
CA THR A 115 18.51 -3.37 -32.94
C THR A 115 19.55 -3.02 -34.00
N ASP A 116 19.35 -3.47 -35.21
CA ASP A 116 20.16 -3.07 -36.36
C ASP A 116 19.76 -1.66 -36.87
N ALA A 117 20.40 -1.15 -37.89
CA ALA A 117 20.14 0.20 -38.39
C ALA A 117 18.69 0.44 -38.89
N PRO A 118 18.04 -0.49 -39.63
CA PRO A 118 16.63 -0.38 -39.99
C PRO A 118 15.71 -0.42 -38.74
N ALA A 119 16.00 -1.29 -37.78
CA ALA A 119 15.26 -1.36 -36.53
C ALA A 119 15.40 -0.07 -35.73
N LEU A 120 16.60 0.50 -35.64
CA LEU A 120 16.82 1.79 -34.96
C LEU A 120 16.02 2.93 -35.58
N ALA A 121 15.89 2.98 -36.91
CA ALA A 121 15.05 3.97 -37.58
C ALA A 121 13.58 3.84 -37.12
N SER A 122 13.06 2.60 -37.06
CA SER A 122 11.69 2.33 -36.59
C SER A 122 11.54 2.66 -35.09
N VAL A 123 12.56 2.42 -34.26
CA VAL A 123 12.57 2.83 -32.84
C VAL A 123 12.46 4.33 -32.70
N LYS A 124 13.24 5.12 -33.44
CA LYS A 124 13.19 6.59 -33.39
C LYS A 124 11.83 7.13 -33.79
N ASP A 125 11.26 6.61 -34.88
CA ASP A 125 9.97 7.03 -35.38
C ASP A 125 8.85 6.69 -34.40
N ALA A 126 8.86 5.47 -33.86
CA ALA A 126 7.86 5.02 -32.89
C ALA A 126 7.96 5.78 -31.57
N ALA A 127 9.14 5.89 -30.98
CA ALA A 127 9.33 6.60 -29.72
C ALA A 127 9.00 8.08 -29.82
N GLY A 128 9.32 8.71 -30.96
CA GLY A 128 8.98 10.12 -31.24
C GLY A 128 7.47 10.33 -31.36
N ALA A 129 6.79 9.50 -32.14
CA ALA A 129 5.34 9.60 -32.32
C ALA A 129 4.59 9.34 -31.00
N THR A 130 4.92 8.25 -30.29
CA THR A 130 4.29 7.91 -29.00
C THR A 130 4.47 9.04 -27.99
N ARG A 131 5.67 9.64 -27.91
CA ARG A 131 5.90 10.79 -27.06
C ARG A 131 4.97 11.95 -27.38
N LEU A 132 4.84 12.32 -28.67
CA LEU A 132 3.96 13.42 -29.10
C LEU A 132 2.49 13.14 -28.79
N GLU A 133 2.03 11.90 -28.93
CA GLU A 133 0.67 11.49 -28.55
C GLU A 133 0.42 11.70 -27.06
N ILE A 134 1.36 11.29 -26.21
CA ILE A 134 1.26 11.48 -24.75
C ILE A 134 1.28 12.99 -24.40
N GLU A 135 2.19 13.77 -25.00
CA GLU A 135 2.28 15.22 -24.81
C GLU A 135 0.98 15.90 -25.22
N ALA A 136 0.38 15.51 -26.35
CA ALA A 136 -0.90 16.04 -26.82
C ALA A 136 -2.04 15.77 -25.84
N LEU A 137 -2.13 14.55 -25.31
CA LEU A 137 -3.16 14.18 -24.32
C LEU A 137 -2.98 14.93 -23.00
N LEU A 138 -1.75 15.09 -22.53
CA LEU A 138 -1.44 15.87 -21.31
C LEU A 138 -1.67 17.38 -21.50
N SER A 139 -1.77 17.86 -22.76
CA SER A 139 -2.08 19.24 -23.09
C SER A 139 -3.58 19.53 -23.22
N LEU A 140 -4.44 18.52 -23.04
CA LEU A 140 -5.89 18.70 -23.07
C LEU A 140 -6.35 19.54 -21.87
N GLY A 141 -7.13 20.58 -22.15
CA GLY A 141 -7.71 21.45 -21.14
C GLY A 141 -9.16 21.83 -21.46
N LEU A 142 -9.90 20.92 -22.12
CA LEU A 142 -11.26 21.18 -22.58
C LEU A 142 -12.21 21.46 -21.41
N ALA A 143 -12.98 22.54 -21.53
CA ALA A 143 -14.08 22.82 -20.61
C ALA A 143 -15.08 21.65 -20.61
N ASN A 144 -15.67 21.36 -19.46
CA ASN A 144 -16.58 20.23 -19.22
C ASN A 144 -15.95 18.83 -19.37
N SER A 145 -14.64 18.72 -19.23
CA SER A 145 -13.92 17.45 -19.15
C SER A 145 -13.20 17.31 -17.79
N PRO A 146 -12.76 16.13 -17.40
CA PRO A 146 -11.90 15.96 -16.21
C PRO A 146 -10.59 16.75 -16.28
N MET A 147 -10.20 17.22 -17.47
CA MET A 147 -9.01 18.04 -17.71
C MET A 147 -9.31 19.55 -17.71
N ALA A 148 -10.53 19.98 -17.34
CA ALA A 148 -10.89 21.40 -17.32
C ALA A 148 -9.98 22.20 -16.37
N GLY A 149 -9.32 23.23 -16.90
CA GLY A 149 -8.41 24.08 -16.13
C GLY A 149 -7.05 23.45 -15.81
N VAL A 150 -6.77 22.23 -16.27
CA VAL A 150 -5.47 21.58 -16.08
C VAL A 150 -4.44 22.20 -17.03
N GLN A 151 -3.27 22.54 -16.49
CA GLN A 151 -2.10 22.97 -17.24
C GLN A 151 -0.89 22.15 -16.78
N ILE A 152 -0.48 21.19 -17.60
CA ILE A 152 0.64 20.30 -17.30
C ILE A 152 1.80 20.63 -18.23
N PRO A 153 2.84 21.34 -17.77
CA PRO A 153 4.07 21.46 -18.54
C PRO A 153 4.71 20.07 -18.65
N VAL A 154 4.99 19.63 -19.87
CA VAL A 154 5.70 18.37 -20.12
C VAL A 154 7.12 18.68 -20.59
N ALA A 155 8.11 17.98 -20.01
CA ALA A 155 9.50 18.11 -20.37
C ALA A 155 10.05 16.77 -20.85
N SER A 156 10.46 16.72 -22.12
CA SER A 156 11.22 15.60 -22.69
C SER A 156 12.62 16.06 -23.07
N GLY A 157 13.59 15.14 -23.12
CA GLY A 157 14.98 15.49 -23.47
C GLY A 157 15.95 14.32 -23.36
N ASN A 158 17.23 14.64 -23.48
CA ASN A 158 18.33 13.69 -23.46
C ASN A 158 18.77 13.32 -22.02
N PHE A 159 17.81 13.04 -21.15
CA PHE A 159 18.07 12.73 -19.74
C PHE A 159 18.76 11.39 -19.50
N VAL A 160 18.69 10.48 -20.49
CA VAL A 160 19.23 9.12 -20.36
C VAL A 160 20.51 9.00 -21.16
N VAL A 161 21.63 8.85 -20.49
CA VAL A 161 22.90 8.49 -21.12
C VAL A 161 22.97 6.98 -21.22
N ALA A 162 23.15 6.48 -22.44
CA ALA A 162 23.18 5.06 -22.74
C ALA A 162 24.60 4.57 -23.04
N ARG A 163 24.77 3.24 -22.99
CA ARG A 163 25.92 2.50 -23.54
C ARG A 163 25.40 1.33 -24.38
N PRO A 164 26.12 0.89 -25.40
CA PRO A 164 25.78 -0.31 -26.15
C PRO A 164 25.80 -1.56 -25.23
N LEU A 165 24.98 -2.55 -25.52
CA LEU A 165 25.17 -3.89 -24.97
C LEU A 165 26.40 -4.57 -25.61
N GLY A 166 26.69 -4.26 -26.88
CA GLY A 166 27.81 -4.82 -27.61
C GLY A 166 27.54 -6.27 -28.03
N VAL A 167 28.60 -7.07 -28.03
CA VAL A 167 28.55 -8.50 -28.35
C VAL A 167 28.48 -9.30 -27.05
N LEU A 168 27.40 -10.08 -26.90
CA LEU A 168 27.22 -11.00 -25.76
C LEU A 168 27.04 -12.41 -26.33
N ASP A 169 27.78 -13.36 -25.82
CA ASP A 169 27.74 -14.79 -26.25
C ASP A 169 27.82 -14.96 -27.78
N GLY A 170 28.66 -14.13 -28.44
CA GLY A 170 28.85 -14.16 -29.88
C GLY A 170 27.75 -13.49 -30.71
N VAL A 171 26.76 -12.87 -30.07
CA VAL A 171 25.67 -12.14 -30.73
C VAL A 171 25.91 -10.65 -30.60
N ASP A 172 25.97 -9.96 -31.74
CA ASP A 172 26.01 -8.48 -31.78
C ASP A 172 24.59 -7.92 -31.67
N TYR A 173 24.34 -7.16 -30.60
CA TYR A 173 23.05 -6.52 -30.33
C TYR A 173 22.88 -5.17 -31.02
N GLY A 174 23.88 -4.69 -31.77
CA GLY A 174 23.83 -3.43 -32.52
C GLY A 174 23.52 -2.22 -31.64
N HIS A 175 22.43 -1.52 -31.95
CA HIS A 175 21.97 -0.35 -31.19
C HIS A 175 21.07 -0.65 -30.01
N THR A 176 21.00 -1.92 -29.56
CA THR A 176 20.40 -2.21 -28.26
C THR A 176 21.38 -1.79 -27.17
N GLY A 177 20.87 -1.04 -26.22
CA GLY A 177 21.70 -0.46 -25.17
C GLY A 177 21.18 -0.75 -23.75
N ALA A 178 21.98 -0.32 -22.80
CA ALA A 178 21.60 -0.26 -21.38
C ALA A 178 21.81 1.18 -20.86
N VAL A 179 21.09 1.52 -19.79
CA VAL A 179 21.28 2.81 -19.11
C VAL A 179 22.66 2.84 -18.48
N ARG A 180 23.45 3.84 -18.84
CA ARG A 180 24.75 4.12 -18.20
C ARG A 180 24.61 5.10 -17.05
N ARG A 181 23.79 6.15 -17.22
CA ARG A 181 23.60 7.20 -16.24
C ARG A 181 22.33 8.00 -16.58
N ILE A 182 21.64 8.46 -15.55
CA ILE A 182 20.54 9.43 -15.67
C ILE A 182 21.07 10.83 -15.34
N ASP A 183 20.67 11.85 -16.09
CA ASP A 183 20.93 13.26 -15.77
C ASP A 183 19.96 13.72 -14.68
N GLN A 184 20.27 13.33 -13.46
CA GLN A 184 19.49 13.64 -12.26
C GLN A 184 19.30 15.16 -12.08
N LYS A 185 20.34 15.96 -12.37
CA LYS A 185 20.30 17.41 -12.16
C LYS A 185 19.28 18.08 -13.08
N SER A 186 19.31 17.75 -14.37
CA SER A 186 18.35 18.27 -15.33
C SER A 186 16.92 17.82 -15.06
N LEU A 187 16.71 16.54 -14.66
CA LEU A 187 15.40 16.04 -14.30
C LEU A 187 14.83 16.76 -13.07
N ARG A 188 15.61 16.88 -12.00
CA ARG A 188 15.17 17.58 -10.79
C ARG A 188 14.78 19.01 -11.08
N ALA A 189 15.57 19.74 -11.89
CA ALA A 189 15.26 21.11 -12.26
C ALA A 189 13.90 21.23 -12.97
N ARG A 190 13.52 20.25 -13.83
CA ARG A 190 12.20 20.24 -14.48
C ARG A 190 11.08 19.93 -13.52
N LEU A 191 11.26 18.94 -12.64
CA LEU A 191 10.29 18.59 -11.60
C LEU A 191 10.07 19.75 -10.61
N ASP A 192 11.12 20.48 -10.25
CA ASP A 192 11.03 21.63 -9.35
C ASP A 192 10.31 22.83 -10.01
N GLN A 193 10.33 22.90 -11.35
CA GLN A 193 9.54 23.86 -12.14
C GLN A 193 8.07 23.43 -12.33
N GLY A 194 7.66 22.30 -11.71
CA GLY A 194 6.30 21.78 -11.84
C GLY A 194 6.03 21.03 -13.14
N ALA A 195 7.06 20.70 -13.93
CA ALA A 195 6.86 19.93 -15.16
C ALA A 195 6.78 18.41 -14.85
N VAL A 196 5.95 17.70 -15.63
CA VAL A 196 6.00 16.24 -15.74
C VAL A 196 7.15 15.89 -16.69
N ALA A 197 8.11 15.09 -16.23
CA ALA A 197 9.17 14.60 -17.08
C ALA A 197 8.70 13.37 -17.86
N LEU A 198 8.78 13.40 -19.19
CA LEU A 198 8.39 12.30 -20.07
C LEU A 198 9.63 11.71 -20.74
N ILE A 199 9.92 10.44 -20.46
CA ILE A 199 11.14 9.75 -20.89
C ILE A 199 10.77 8.60 -21.83
N PRO A 200 11.23 8.64 -23.10
CA PRO A 200 11.06 7.57 -24.07
C PRO A 200 12.05 6.40 -23.81
N PRO A 201 11.83 5.21 -24.43
CA PRO A 201 12.70 4.05 -24.29
C PRO A 201 13.95 4.17 -25.18
N VAL A 202 14.59 5.33 -25.18
CA VAL A 202 15.81 5.61 -25.92
C VAL A 202 16.82 6.35 -25.04
N GLY A 203 18.10 6.15 -25.34
CA GLY A 203 19.19 6.87 -24.67
C GLY A 203 20.25 7.29 -25.67
N TYR A 204 21.13 8.18 -25.22
CA TYR A 204 22.15 8.81 -26.05
C TYR A 204 23.54 8.49 -25.51
N SER A 205 24.48 8.11 -26.39
CA SER A 205 25.89 8.01 -25.99
C SER A 205 26.55 9.41 -25.97
N PRO A 206 27.67 9.55 -25.26
CA PRO A 206 28.47 10.77 -25.36
C PRO A 206 29.01 11.07 -26.77
N THR A 207 29.04 10.08 -27.66
CA THR A 207 29.44 10.18 -29.07
C THR A 207 28.29 10.57 -30.00
N GLY A 208 27.06 10.77 -29.44
CA GLY A 208 25.89 11.20 -30.21
C GLY A 208 25.07 10.08 -30.84
N GLU A 209 25.36 8.82 -30.51
CA GLU A 209 24.58 7.68 -30.99
C GLU A 209 23.31 7.49 -30.15
N VAL A 210 22.28 6.96 -30.81
CA VAL A 210 20.99 6.62 -30.16
C VAL A 210 20.89 5.13 -29.95
N PHE A 211 20.45 4.74 -28.77
CA PHE A 211 20.25 3.35 -28.38
C PHE A 211 18.80 3.07 -27.99
N ASN A 212 18.30 1.91 -28.39
CA ASN A 212 17.02 1.34 -27.98
C ASN A 212 17.19 0.72 -26.57
N LEU A 213 16.36 1.15 -25.62
CA LEU A 213 16.44 0.74 -24.20
C LEU A 213 15.17 0.02 -23.77
N ALA A 214 15.28 -0.85 -22.78
CA ALA A 214 14.11 -1.38 -22.11
C ALA A 214 13.48 -0.32 -21.20
N ALA A 215 12.18 -0.07 -21.37
CA ALA A 215 11.47 0.94 -20.57
C ALA A 215 11.55 0.65 -19.06
N ALA A 216 11.49 -0.62 -18.65
CA ALA A 216 11.63 -1.02 -17.25
C ALA A 216 13.02 -0.66 -16.67
N ASP A 217 14.09 -0.80 -17.46
CA ASP A 217 15.46 -0.42 -17.05
C ASP A 217 15.61 1.11 -16.94
N VAL A 218 15.01 1.85 -17.88
CA VAL A 218 14.96 3.33 -17.82
C VAL A 218 14.22 3.79 -16.58
N ALA A 219 13.05 3.21 -16.28
CA ALA A 219 12.24 3.56 -15.13
C ALA A 219 12.96 3.26 -13.81
N ARG A 220 13.51 2.05 -13.68
CA ARG A 220 14.31 1.64 -12.52
C ARG A 220 15.49 2.59 -12.29
N SER A 221 16.29 2.81 -13.34
CA SER A 221 17.48 3.67 -13.26
C SER A 221 17.13 5.12 -12.92
N THR A 222 16.01 5.61 -13.45
CA THR A 222 15.49 6.95 -13.15
C THR A 222 15.02 7.06 -11.71
N ALA A 223 14.27 6.07 -11.22
CA ALA A 223 13.80 6.03 -9.83
C ALA A 223 14.98 6.03 -8.85
N ILE A 224 15.97 5.18 -9.09
CA ILE A 224 17.18 5.10 -8.24
C ILE A 224 17.96 6.43 -8.28
N ALA A 225 18.20 7.00 -9.46
CA ALA A 225 18.94 8.26 -9.60
C ALA A 225 18.25 9.43 -8.89
N LEU A 226 16.94 9.49 -8.91
CA LEU A 226 16.16 10.54 -8.25
C LEU A 226 15.94 10.28 -6.76
N GLY A 227 16.13 9.06 -6.27
CA GLY A 227 15.70 8.64 -4.94
C GLY A 227 14.17 8.74 -4.83
N ALA A 228 13.46 8.21 -5.82
CA ALA A 228 12.02 8.34 -5.92
C ALA A 228 11.30 7.69 -4.71
N ASP A 229 10.22 8.29 -4.26
CA ASP A 229 9.42 7.75 -3.17
C ASP A 229 8.61 6.51 -3.60
N LYS A 230 8.26 6.45 -4.89
CA LYS A 230 7.57 5.29 -5.50
C LYS A 230 8.06 5.06 -6.93
N LEU A 231 8.21 3.77 -7.26
CA LEU A 231 8.32 3.28 -8.65
C LEU A 231 7.08 2.46 -8.96
N ILE A 232 6.38 2.78 -10.03
CA ILE A 232 5.10 2.18 -10.40
C ILE A 232 5.21 1.62 -11.80
N PHE A 233 4.98 0.32 -11.95
CA PHE A 233 4.86 -0.33 -13.24
C PHE A 233 3.38 -0.61 -13.52
N LEU A 234 2.86 -0.05 -14.60
CA LEU A 234 1.55 -0.40 -15.12
C LEU A 234 1.71 -1.58 -16.07
N VAL A 235 1.32 -2.77 -15.62
CA VAL A 235 1.55 -4.03 -16.31
C VAL A 235 0.30 -4.55 -17.01
N GLU A 236 0.52 -5.40 -18.01
CA GLU A 236 -0.54 -6.18 -18.63
C GLU A 236 -0.90 -7.38 -17.74
N GLY A 237 -2.16 -7.81 -17.78
CA GLY A 237 -2.63 -8.99 -17.06
C GLY A 237 -3.37 -8.65 -15.75
N GLU A 238 -3.94 -9.68 -15.13
CA GLU A 238 -4.85 -9.54 -13.98
C GLU A 238 -4.15 -9.47 -12.62
N GLY A 239 -2.82 -9.44 -12.59
CA GLY A 239 -2.01 -9.46 -11.37
C GLY A 239 -1.44 -10.85 -11.07
N LEU A 240 -0.68 -10.96 -9.98
CA LEU A 240 -0.07 -12.19 -9.52
C LEU A 240 -1.01 -12.96 -8.59
N GLN A 241 -0.99 -14.29 -8.70
CA GLN A 241 -1.77 -15.19 -7.84
C GLN A 241 -0.85 -16.22 -7.20
N ASP A 242 -1.20 -16.65 -5.99
CA ASP A 242 -0.53 -17.77 -5.32
C ASP A 242 -0.99 -19.13 -5.90
N ALA A 243 -0.39 -20.22 -5.41
CA ALA A 243 -0.72 -21.57 -5.83
C ALA A 243 -2.19 -21.99 -5.57
N GLN A 244 -2.91 -21.22 -4.75
CA GLN A 244 -4.33 -21.42 -4.45
C GLN A 244 -5.23 -20.47 -5.23
N GLY A 245 -4.70 -19.70 -6.20
CA GLY A 245 -5.45 -18.73 -7.00
C GLY A 245 -5.83 -17.45 -6.26
N ARG A 246 -5.26 -17.18 -5.11
CA ARG A 246 -5.52 -15.96 -4.35
C ARG A 246 -4.61 -14.83 -4.83
N PRO A 247 -5.10 -13.58 -4.94
CA PRO A 247 -4.28 -12.45 -5.34
C PRO A 247 -3.10 -12.24 -4.37
N ILE A 248 -1.89 -12.11 -4.92
CA ILE A 248 -0.72 -11.67 -4.20
C ILE A 248 -0.76 -10.14 -4.18
N THR A 249 -0.78 -9.55 -2.99
CA THR A 249 -0.84 -8.08 -2.82
C THR A 249 0.48 -7.49 -2.31
N HIS A 250 1.41 -8.34 -1.84
CA HIS A 250 2.69 -7.92 -1.30
C HIS A 250 3.76 -8.95 -1.57
N LEU A 251 4.95 -8.50 -1.92
CA LEU A 251 6.13 -9.32 -2.18
C LEU A 251 7.36 -8.73 -1.47
N LEU A 252 8.17 -9.62 -0.93
CA LEU A 252 9.52 -9.33 -0.46
C LEU A 252 10.55 -9.73 -1.53
N PRO A 253 11.80 -9.26 -1.45
CA PRO A 253 12.84 -9.62 -2.40
C PRO A 253 13.01 -11.13 -2.63
N GLY A 254 12.95 -11.95 -1.57
CA GLY A 254 13.02 -13.42 -1.68
C GLY A 254 11.86 -14.03 -2.44
N ASP A 255 10.63 -13.53 -2.20
CA ASP A 255 9.44 -14.02 -2.91
C ASP A 255 9.54 -13.78 -4.42
N ILE A 256 10.16 -12.66 -4.82
CA ILE A 256 10.36 -12.33 -6.24
C ILE A 256 11.40 -13.25 -6.86
N GLU A 257 12.48 -13.57 -6.16
CA GLU A 257 13.50 -14.50 -6.64
C GLU A 257 12.90 -15.89 -6.87
N ASP A 258 12.09 -16.36 -5.93
CA ASP A 258 11.38 -17.63 -6.03
C ASP A 258 10.40 -17.63 -7.23
N LEU A 259 9.63 -16.54 -7.40
CA LEU A 259 8.71 -16.39 -8.53
C LEU A 259 9.43 -16.36 -9.89
N LEU A 260 10.59 -15.70 -9.97
CA LEU A 260 11.38 -15.63 -11.20
C LEU A 260 12.12 -16.94 -11.51
N ALA A 261 12.45 -17.72 -10.48
CA ALA A 261 13.06 -19.04 -10.63
C ALA A 261 12.03 -20.13 -10.99
N ALA A 262 10.77 -19.95 -10.56
CA ALA A 262 9.70 -20.90 -10.84
C ALA A 262 9.32 -20.85 -12.33
N GLN A 263 9.50 -21.97 -13.04
CA GLN A 263 8.98 -22.15 -14.40
C GLN A 263 7.49 -22.52 -14.31
N GLY A 264 6.65 -21.51 -14.07
CA GLY A 264 5.19 -21.70 -14.01
C GLY A 264 4.58 -22.06 -15.36
N THR A 265 3.42 -22.75 -15.33
CA THR A 265 2.61 -23.00 -16.53
C THR A 265 1.23 -22.38 -16.34
N PRO A 266 0.84 -21.31 -17.11
CA PRO A 266 1.57 -20.70 -18.23
C PRO A 266 2.78 -19.89 -17.78
N PRO A 267 3.78 -19.69 -18.66
CA PRO A 267 4.94 -18.88 -18.33
C PRO A 267 4.52 -17.41 -18.10
N MET A 268 5.21 -16.77 -17.16
CA MET A 268 5.03 -15.35 -16.89
C MET A 268 5.35 -14.51 -18.15
N SER A 269 4.57 -13.47 -18.42
CA SER A 269 4.86 -12.58 -19.55
C SER A 269 6.22 -11.91 -19.38
N GLU A 270 6.89 -11.63 -20.50
CA GLU A 270 8.21 -10.99 -20.50
C GLU A 270 8.16 -9.61 -19.80
N ASP A 271 7.10 -8.85 -20.06
CA ASP A 271 6.90 -7.52 -19.46
C ASP A 271 6.74 -7.58 -17.92
N LEU A 272 5.98 -8.55 -17.43
CA LEU A 272 5.83 -8.75 -15.99
C LEU A 272 7.13 -9.22 -15.34
N SER A 273 7.86 -10.14 -16.01
CA SER A 273 9.18 -10.58 -15.54
C SER A 273 10.20 -9.46 -15.52
N ALA A 274 10.20 -8.59 -16.54
CA ALA A 274 11.05 -7.41 -16.58
C ALA A 274 10.71 -6.40 -15.48
N ALA A 275 9.42 -6.15 -15.26
CA ALA A 275 8.96 -5.27 -14.18
C ALA A 275 9.31 -5.82 -12.79
N LEU A 276 9.19 -7.14 -12.56
CA LEU A 276 9.60 -7.78 -11.29
C LEU A 276 11.11 -7.67 -11.06
N ARG A 277 11.94 -7.97 -12.08
CA ARG A 277 13.41 -7.80 -11.97
C ARG A 277 13.80 -6.36 -11.70
N ALA A 278 13.22 -5.41 -12.44
CA ALA A 278 13.47 -3.98 -12.24
C ALA A 278 13.00 -3.51 -10.86
N GLY A 279 11.86 -4.01 -10.39
CA GLY A 279 11.30 -3.74 -9.07
C GLY A 279 12.18 -4.28 -7.94
N LEU A 280 12.67 -5.51 -8.07
CA LEU A 280 13.61 -6.13 -7.13
C LEU A 280 14.89 -5.31 -6.99
N ASP A 281 15.50 -4.95 -8.11
CA ASP A 281 16.72 -4.14 -8.14
C ASP A 281 16.48 -2.74 -7.55
N ALA A 282 15.36 -2.11 -7.85
CA ALA A 282 14.99 -0.81 -7.31
C ALA A 282 14.81 -0.87 -5.78
N CYS A 283 14.09 -1.88 -5.29
CA CYS A 283 13.87 -2.12 -3.87
C CYS A 283 15.21 -2.32 -3.14
N ARG A 284 16.09 -3.17 -3.67
CA ARG A 284 17.45 -3.39 -3.13
C ARG A 284 18.34 -2.14 -3.18
N SER A 285 18.08 -1.25 -4.12
CA SER A 285 18.76 0.04 -4.25
C SER A 285 18.16 1.14 -3.38
N GLY A 286 17.21 0.82 -2.49
CA GLY A 286 16.66 1.75 -1.50
C GLY A 286 15.39 2.49 -1.95
N ILE A 287 14.74 2.09 -3.03
CA ILE A 287 13.39 2.60 -3.35
C ILE A 287 12.40 1.98 -2.37
N PRO A 288 11.72 2.79 -1.54
CA PRO A 288 10.96 2.27 -0.41
C PRO A 288 9.68 1.50 -0.82
N ARG A 289 9.11 1.84 -1.97
CA ARG A 289 7.87 1.22 -2.46
C ARG A 289 7.91 1.07 -3.99
N VAL A 290 7.78 -0.16 -4.46
CA VAL A 290 7.59 -0.46 -5.88
C VAL A 290 6.23 -1.11 -6.05
N HIS A 291 5.45 -0.62 -7.02
CA HIS A 291 4.09 -1.10 -7.27
C HIS A 291 3.99 -1.72 -8.67
N LEU A 292 3.31 -2.86 -8.76
CA LEU A 292 2.88 -3.47 -10.02
C LEU A 292 1.36 -3.39 -10.09
N ILE A 293 0.82 -2.64 -11.04
CA ILE A 293 -0.61 -2.35 -11.14
C ILE A 293 -1.12 -2.81 -12.50
N CYS A 294 -2.21 -3.59 -12.51
CA CYS A 294 -2.90 -3.92 -13.75
C CYS A 294 -3.51 -2.66 -14.37
N ARG A 295 -3.03 -2.25 -15.54
CA ARG A 295 -3.49 -1.04 -16.22
C ARG A 295 -4.90 -1.14 -16.81
N ARG A 296 -5.38 -2.38 -17.05
CA ARG A 296 -6.70 -2.61 -17.67
C ARG A 296 -7.89 -2.31 -16.76
N ARG A 297 -7.63 -2.08 -15.48
CA ARG A 297 -8.67 -1.71 -14.52
C ARG A 297 -8.69 -0.19 -14.40
N ASP A 298 -9.78 0.42 -14.84
CA ASP A 298 -9.99 1.86 -14.70
C ASP A 298 -9.87 2.29 -13.24
N GLY A 299 -9.17 3.41 -13.00
CA GLY A 299 -8.90 3.94 -11.66
C GLY A 299 -7.99 3.09 -10.78
N ALA A 300 -7.36 2.01 -11.30
CA ALA A 300 -6.47 1.14 -10.51
C ALA A 300 -5.28 1.91 -9.92
N LEU A 301 -4.73 2.87 -10.66
CA LEU A 301 -3.63 3.73 -10.21
C LEU A 301 -4.04 4.57 -8.99
N LEU A 302 -5.19 5.21 -9.06
CA LEU A 302 -5.72 6.01 -7.95
C LEU A 302 -6.07 5.13 -6.76
N ARG A 303 -6.70 3.99 -6.99
CA ARG A 303 -7.04 3.05 -5.93
C ARG A 303 -5.79 2.54 -5.20
N GLU A 304 -4.72 2.21 -5.94
CA GLU A 304 -3.45 1.78 -5.35
C GLU A 304 -2.83 2.85 -4.47
N LEU A 305 -2.86 4.10 -4.92
CA LEU A 305 -2.15 5.20 -4.27
C LEU A 305 -2.93 5.82 -3.10
N PHE A 306 -4.26 5.75 -3.13
CA PHE A 306 -5.11 6.49 -2.20
C PHE A 306 -6.05 5.61 -1.37
N THR A 307 -5.86 4.30 -1.40
CA THR A 307 -6.57 3.39 -0.51
C THR A 307 -5.60 2.48 0.23
N ARG A 308 -6.04 2.02 1.39
CA ARG A 308 -5.23 1.15 2.25
C ARG A 308 -4.99 -0.25 1.66
N ASP A 309 -6.00 -0.77 0.96
CA ASP A 309 -5.93 -2.13 0.43
C ASP A 309 -5.29 -2.19 -0.96
N GLY A 310 -5.18 -1.03 -1.63
CA GLY A 310 -4.59 -0.94 -2.95
C GLY A 310 -5.39 -1.66 -4.05
N ALA A 311 -4.76 -1.85 -5.20
CA ALA A 311 -5.31 -2.56 -6.36
C ALA A 311 -4.26 -3.42 -7.07
N GLY A 312 -3.00 -3.34 -6.63
CA GLY A 312 -1.85 -3.98 -7.24
C GLY A 312 -1.05 -4.85 -6.29
N VAL A 313 0.19 -5.09 -6.67
CA VAL A 313 1.21 -5.78 -5.87
C VAL A 313 2.23 -4.75 -5.40
N LEU A 314 2.42 -4.66 -4.11
CA LEU A 314 3.43 -3.80 -3.50
C LEU A 314 4.69 -4.62 -3.19
N ILE A 315 5.85 -4.13 -3.60
CA ILE A 315 7.17 -4.68 -3.30
C ILE A 315 7.85 -3.76 -2.29
N THR A 316 8.32 -4.32 -1.18
CA THR A 316 9.09 -3.61 -0.14
C THR A 316 10.24 -4.48 0.37
N ASP A 317 11.24 -3.86 0.99
CA ASP A 317 12.39 -4.55 1.59
C ASP A 317 12.04 -5.25 2.92
N ARG A 318 10.93 -4.86 3.53
CA ARG A 318 10.45 -5.37 4.82
C ARG A 318 8.96 -5.67 4.80
N PRO A 319 8.51 -6.61 5.62
CA PRO A 319 7.07 -6.87 5.77
C PRO A 319 6.30 -5.61 6.15
N LEU A 320 5.15 -5.37 5.49
CA LEU A 320 4.30 -4.20 5.75
C LEU A 320 3.69 -4.18 7.15
N GLU A 321 3.50 -5.32 7.72
CA GLU A 321 2.74 -5.54 8.96
C GLU A 321 3.58 -6.36 9.94
N GLU A 322 4.72 -5.82 10.38
CA GLU A 322 5.54 -6.44 11.42
C GLU A 322 5.06 -6.04 12.82
N PRO A 323 4.89 -7.00 13.74
CA PRO A 323 4.64 -6.67 15.15
C PRO A 323 5.81 -5.86 15.72
N ARG A 324 5.51 -4.77 16.38
CA ARG A 324 6.49 -3.92 17.06
C ARG A 324 5.97 -3.41 18.40
N ALA A 325 6.89 -2.99 19.26
CA ALA A 325 6.52 -2.28 20.48
C ALA A 325 5.77 -0.96 20.14
N ALA A 326 4.73 -0.68 20.91
CA ALA A 326 3.96 0.53 20.78
C ALA A 326 4.75 1.74 21.32
N ARG A 327 4.44 2.91 20.77
CA ARG A 327 4.97 4.22 21.18
C ARG A 327 3.82 5.10 21.67
N LEU A 328 4.12 6.19 22.35
CA LEU A 328 3.10 7.15 22.78
C LEU A 328 2.23 7.68 21.62
N SER A 329 2.82 7.83 20.43
CA SER A 329 2.09 8.22 19.22
C SER A 329 1.04 7.21 18.75
N ASP A 330 1.13 5.94 19.19
CA ASP A 330 0.20 4.88 18.81
C ASP A 330 -1.03 4.81 19.73
N VAL A 331 -0.99 5.46 20.88
CA VAL A 331 -2.06 5.41 21.89
C VAL A 331 -3.44 5.77 21.35
N PRO A 332 -3.60 6.83 20.52
CA PRO A 332 -4.91 7.12 19.91
C PRO A 332 -5.42 5.97 19.02
N GLY A 333 -4.54 5.32 18.27
CA GLY A 333 -4.88 4.17 17.42
C GLY A 333 -5.25 2.93 18.24
N ILE A 334 -4.54 2.67 19.34
CA ILE A 334 -4.85 1.58 20.27
C ILE A 334 -6.23 1.82 20.92
N LEU A 335 -6.50 3.04 21.39
CA LEU A 335 -7.81 3.40 21.96
C LEU A 335 -8.94 3.15 20.97
N SER A 336 -8.81 3.66 19.76
CA SER A 336 -9.80 3.47 18.68
C SER A 336 -10.08 2.00 18.38
N LEU A 337 -9.05 1.15 18.50
CA LEU A 337 -9.16 -0.29 18.27
C LEU A 337 -9.83 -1.03 19.46
N LEU A 338 -9.59 -0.58 20.70
CA LEU A 338 -10.11 -1.20 21.91
C LEU A 338 -11.53 -0.72 22.26
N GLU A 339 -11.87 0.53 21.99
CA GLU A 339 -13.13 1.15 22.37
C GLU A 339 -14.38 0.33 22.00
N PRO A 340 -14.55 -0.22 20.79
CA PRO A 340 -15.71 -1.05 20.44
C PRO A 340 -15.79 -2.33 21.29
N LEU A 341 -14.64 -2.89 21.69
CA LEU A 341 -14.56 -4.10 22.52
C LEU A 341 -14.85 -3.79 24.00
N GLU A 342 -14.50 -2.59 24.46
CA GLU A 342 -14.82 -2.08 25.79
C GLU A 342 -16.32 -1.79 25.92
N GLN A 343 -16.91 -1.11 24.91
CA GLN A 343 -18.36 -0.85 24.84
C GLN A 343 -19.17 -2.15 24.78
N GLY A 344 -18.68 -3.16 24.07
CA GLY A 344 -19.26 -4.49 24.01
C GLY A 344 -19.03 -5.37 25.25
N GLY A 345 -18.36 -4.86 26.30
CA GLY A 345 -18.05 -5.61 27.53
C GLY A 345 -17.01 -6.73 27.36
N VAL A 346 -16.37 -6.83 26.19
CA VAL A 346 -15.32 -7.84 25.92
C VAL A 346 -14.01 -7.49 26.63
N LEU A 347 -13.67 -6.22 26.69
CA LEU A 347 -12.50 -5.70 27.40
C LEU A 347 -12.91 -4.80 28.56
N VAL A 348 -12.01 -4.65 29.54
CA VAL A 348 -12.17 -3.69 30.62
C VAL A 348 -11.79 -2.32 30.12
N LYS A 349 -12.63 -1.31 30.39
CA LYS A 349 -12.39 0.07 29.99
C LYS A 349 -11.08 0.60 30.58
N ARG A 350 -10.27 1.25 29.73
CA ARG A 350 -9.02 1.91 30.11
C ARG A 350 -9.07 3.38 29.75
N SER A 351 -8.58 4.23 30.64
CA SER A 351 -8.39 5.63 30.30
C SER A 351 -7.16 5.82 29.40
N ARG A 352 -7.12 6.95 28.72
CA ARG A 352 -5.98 7.33 27.88
C ARG A 352 -4.69 7.42 28.71
N GLU A 353 -4.78 8.06 29.87
CA GLU A 353 -3.63 8.24 30.77
C GLU A 353 -3.05 6.90 31.20
N ARG A 354 -3.92 5.92 31.48
CA ARG A 354 -3.47 4.56 31.83
C ARG A 354 -2.77 3.88 30.66
N LEU A 355 -3.28 4.02 29.45
CA LEU A 355 -2.63 3.46 28.25
C LEU A 355 -1.28 4.13 27.96
N GLU A 356 -1.16 5.45 28.20
CA GLU A 356 0.11 6.17 28.05
C GLU A 356 1.17 5.65 29.05
N ILE A 357 0.77 5.31 30.28
CA ILE A 357 1.66 4.70 31.27
C ILE A 357 2.03 3.26 30.90
N GLU A 358 1.08 2.48 30.40
CA GLU A 358 1.24 1.06 30.09
C GLU A 358 1.73 0.80 28.65
N VAL A 359 2.02 1.84 27.84
CA VAL A 359 2.32 1.71 26.41
C VAL A 359 3.46 0.74 26.11
N ASN A 360 4.44 0.65 26.96
CA ASN A 360 5.60 -0.25 26.82
C ASN A 360 5.22 -1.75 26.89
N HIS A 361 4.06 -2.09 27.43
CA HIS A 361 3.54 -3.46 27.43
C HIS A 361 2.85 -3.82 26.13
N PHE A 362 2.48 -2.82 25.31
CA PHE A 362 1.73 -3.06 24.08
C PHE A 362 2.65 -3.40 22.91
N GLN A 363 2.22 -4.40 22.15
CA GLN A 363 2.74 -4.76 20.84
C GLN A 363 1.65 -4.47 19.83
N ILE A 364 2.00 -3.86 18.71
CA ILE A 364 1.05 -3.48 17.67
C ILE A 364 1.47 -4.01 16.30
N ILE A 365 0.50 -4.18 15.44
CA ILE A 365 0.70 -4.24 13.99
C ILE A 365 0.10 -2.95 13.42
N GLU A 366 0.93 -2.26 12.66
CA GLU A 366 0.57 -1.03 11.98
C GLU A 366 0.48 -1.26 10.47
N ARG A 367 -0.40 -0.54 9.81
CA ARG A 367 -0.43 -0.43 8.34
C ARG A 367 -0.74 1.02 7.94
N ASP A 368 0.18 1.64 7.21
CA ASP A 368 0.07 3.03 6.74
C ASP A 368 -0.34 4.02 7.85
N GLY A 369 0.35 3.98 9.00
CA GLY A 369 0.10 4.86 10.14
C GLY A 369 -1.14 4.52 10.98
N THR A 370 -1.85 3.43 10.65
CA THR A 370 -3.03 2.98 11.40
C THR A 370 -2.72 1.72 12.17
N VAL A 371 -2.97 1.73 13.48
CA VAL A 371 -2.90 0.53 14.31
C VAL A 371 -4.05 -0.42 13.94
N ILE A 372 -3.73 -1.56 13.34
CA ILE A 372 -4.72 -2.54 12.86
C ILE A 372 -4.85 -3.75 13.78
N ALA A 373 -3.88 -3.98 14.65
CA ALA A 373 -3.96 -4.98 15.69
C ALA A 373 -3.08 -4.59 16.88
N CYS A 374 -3.46 -5.02 18.07
CA CYS A 374 -2.65 -4.85 19.29
C CYS A 374 -2.81 -6.02 20.24
N ALA A 375 -1.80 -6.22 21.11
CA ALA A 375 -1.83 -7.08 22.28
C ALA A 375 -0.92 -6.49 23.35
N ALA A 376 -1.20 -6.73 24.61
CA ALA A 376 -0.34 -6.33 25.72
C ALA A 376 0.25 -7.55 26.43
N LEU A 377 1.50 -7.45 26.86
CA LEU A 377 2.22 -8.45 27.68
C LEU A 377 2.52 -7.85 29.06
N TYR A 378 1.88 -8.39 30.09
CA TYR A 378 2.12 -7.99 31.49
C TYR A 378 2.88 -9.09 32.22
N PRO A 379 4.18 -8.91 32.52
CA PRO A 379 5.00 -9.93 33.15
C PRO A 379 4.75 -10.02 34.66
N PHE A 380 4.79 -11.26 35.18
CA PHE A 380 4.83 -11.62 36.58
C PHE A 380 6.07 -12.49 36.80
N PRO A 381 7.27 -11.90 36.90
CA PRO A 381 8.52 -12.64 36.87
C PRO A 381 8.68 -13.59 38.06
N GLU A 382 8.19 -13.20 39.25
CA GLU A 382 8.25 -14.02 40.49
C GLU A 382 7.49 -15.33 40.35
N ASP A 383 6.43 -15.35 39.54
CA ASP A 383 5.62 -16.54 39.27
C ASP A 383 6.03 -17.27 37.95
N GLY A 384 7.02 -16.76 37.23
CA GLY A 384 7.43 -17.26 35.90
C GLY A 384 6.30 -17.18 34.84
N MET A 385 5.37 -16.26 35.03
CA MET A 385 4.16 -16.10 34.19
C MET A 385 4.04 -14.70 33.58
N ALA A 386 3.25 -14.60 32.53
CA ALA A 386 2.79 -13.31 32.03
C ALA A 386 1.33 -13.37 31.54
N GLU A 387 0.64 -12.25 31.64
CA GLU A 387 -0.69 -12.07 31.03
C GLU A 387 -0.57 -11.53 29.62
N MET A 388 -1.20 -12.20 28.69
CA MET A 388 -1.50 -11.58 27.38
C MET A 388 -2.89 -10.97 27.44
N GLY A 389 -2.95 -9.65 27.43
CA GLY A 389 -4.18 -8.87 27.47
C GLY A 389 -4.43 -8.09 26.18
N CYS A 390 -5.60 -7.49 26.06
CA CYS A 390 -5.94 -6.52 25.01
C CYS A 390 -5.68 -7.01 23.57
N LEU A 391 -5.77 -8.32 23.32
CA LEU A 391 -5.66 -8.83 21.96
C LEU A 391 -6.86 -8.35 21.14
N ALA A 392 -6.60 -7.48 20.21
CA ALA A 392 -7.59 -6.91 19.32
C ALA A 392 -7.07 -6.86 17.89
N VAL A 393 -7.95 -7.15 16.92
CA VAL A 393 -7.71 -7.01 15.49
C VAL A 393 -8.87 -6.23 14.90
N HIS A 394 -8.56 -5.18 14.15
CA HIS A 394 -9.54 -4.34 13.49
C HIS A 394 -10.48 -5.20 12.61
N PRO A 395 -11.81 -4.98 12.64
CA PRO A 395 -12.79 -5.84 11.96
C PRO A 395 -12.48 -6.10 10.48
N SER A 396 -12.08 -5.06 9.73
CA SER A 396 -11.71 -5.17 8.31
C SER A 396 -10.43 -5.97 8.06
N TYR A 397 -9.63 -6.25 9.09
CA TYR A 397 -8.35 -6.97 9.01
C TYR A 397 -8.37 -8.35 9.67
N ARG A 398 -9.52 -8.82 10.12
CA ARG A 398 -9.70 -10.19 10.61
C ARG A 398 -9.49 -11.18 9.46
N ARG A 399 -9.20 -12.45 9.79
CA ARG A 399 -8.94 -13.56 8.83
C ARG A 399 -7.62 -13.50 8.05
N GLY A 400 -6.75 -12.54 8.31
CA GLY A 400 -5.41 -12.45 7.69
C GLY A 400 -4.26 -12.92 8.59
N GLY A 401 -4.51 -13.79 9.59
CA GLY A 401 -3.47 -14.36 10.47
C GLY A 401 -2.78 -13.36 11.43
N ARG A 402 -3.28 -12.14 11.54
CA ARG A 402 -2.65 -11.07 12.35
C ARG A 402 -2.68 -11.38 13.84
N GLY A 403 -3.78 -11.96 14.34
CA GLY A 403 -3.86 -12.44 15.72
C GLY A 403 -2.82 -13.51 16.02
N ASP A 404 -2.58 -14.43 15.11
CA ASP A 404 -1.57 -15.48 15.24
C ASP A 404 -0.15 -14.91 15.23
N ARG A 405 0.11 -13.92 14.37
CA ARG A 405 1.42 -13.23 14.34
C ARG A 405 1.69 -12.49 15.64
N LEU A 406 0.69 -11.77 16.19
CA LEU A 406 0.82 -11.11 17.49
C LEU A 406 1.04 -12.12 18.61
N LEU A 407 0.29 -13.22 18.64
CA LEU A 407 0.45 -14.26 19.65
C LEU A 407 1.87 -14.83 19.61
N LYS A 408 2.36 -15.26 18.45
CA LYS A 408 3.73 -15.77 18.28
C LYS A 408 4.80 -14.76 18.70
N HIS A 409 4.58 -13.48 18.36
CA HIS A 409 5.48 -12.40 18.77
C HIS A 409 5.50 -12.22 20.29
N VAL A 410 4.34 -12.20 20.94
CA VAL A 410 4.19 -12.09 22.39
C VAL A 410 4.80 -13.32 23.10
N GLU A 411 4.59 -14.54 22.58
CA GLU A 411 5.23 -15.75 23.08
C GLU A 411 6.76 -15.67 22.99
N SER A 412 7.29 -15.16 21.87
CA SER A 412 8.74 -14.97 21.70
C SER A 412 9.30 -13.96 22.71
N LEU A 413 8.59 -12.83 22.91
CA LEU A 413 8.98 -11.82 23.91
C LEU A 413 8.95 -12.38 25.34
N ALA A 414 7.92 -13.16 25.68
CA ALA A 414 7.80 -13.79 26.99
C ALA A 414 8.96 -14.74 27.24
N ARG A 415 9.30 -15.61 26.28
CA ARG A 415 10.48 -16.51 26.37
C ARG A 415 11.78 -15.73 26.52
N ALA A 416 11.96 -14.65 25.78
CA ALA A 416 13.15 -13.80 25.89
C ALA A 416 13.30 -13.14 27.29
N GLN A 417 12.19 -12.98 28.02
CA GLN A 417 12.16 -12.49 29.39
C GLN A 417 12.23 -13.61 30.47
N GLY A 418 12.47 -14.86 30.06
CA GLY A 418 12.55 -16.01 30.98
C GLY A 418 11.18 -16.48 31.51
N ILE A 419 10.08 -16.07 30.88
CA ILE A 419 8.72 -16.43 31.26
C ILE A 419 8.36 -17.77 30.62
N GLY A 420 7.99 -18.76 31.44
CA GLY A 420 7.67 -20.11 31.01
C GLY A 420 6.17 -20.35 30.75
N ARG A 421 5.29 -19.49 31.21
CA ARG A 421 3.83 -19.67 31.08
C ARG A 421 3.14 -18.36 30.71
N LEU A 422 2.25 -18.45 29.75
CA LEU A 422 1.42 -17.32 29.31
C LEU A 422 -0.04 -17.59 29.67
N PHE A 423 -0.74 -16.63 30.30
CA PHE A 423 -2.15 -16.78 30.61
C PHE A 423 -2.98 -15.68 29.98
N VAL A 424 -4.25 -15.98 29.76
CA VAL A 424 -5.25 -15.04 29.21
C VAL A 424 -6.53 -15.12 30.03
N LEU A 425 -7.22 -13.97 30.11
CA LEU A 425 -8.55 -13.84 30.70
C LEU A 425 -9.53 -13.47 29.60
N THR A 426 -10.48 -14.35 29.26
CA THR A 426 -11.43 -14.11 28.18
C THR A 426 -12.86 -14.40 28.59
N THR A 427 -13.81 -13.64 28.02
CA THR A 427 -15.26 -13.86 28.18
C THR A 427 -15.88 -14.45 26.91
N GLN A 428 -15.25 -14.35 25.74
CA GLN A 428 -15.85 -14.70 24.45
C GLN A 428 -14.96 -15.56 23.53
N THR A 429 -13.65 -15.41 23.57
CA THR A 429 -12.73 -15.97 22.57
C THR A 429 -12.01 -17.24 23.03
N ALA A 430 -12.58 -17.98 23.95
CA ALA A 430 -12.01 -19.22 24.52
C ALA A 430 -11.58 -20.22 23.45
N HIS A 431 -12.41 -20.45 22.43
CA HIS A 431 -12.15 -21.39 21.35
C HIS A 431 -10.88 -21.05 20.58
N TRP A 432 -10.68 -19.76 20.24
CA TRP A 432 -9.52 -19.29 19.52
C TRP A 432 -8.20 -19.57 20.26
N PHE A 433 -8.19 -19.39 21.59
CA PHE A 433 -7.02 -19.68 22.44
C PHE A 433 -6.76 -21.17 22.57
N ARG A 434 -7.83 -21.98 22.70
CA ARG A 434 -7.69 -23.45 22.79
C ARG A 434 -7.07 -24.05 21.53
N GLU A 435 -7.47 -23.59 20.35
CA GLU A 435 -6.87 -24.00 19.07
C GLU A 435 -5.36 -23.70 18.99
N ARG A 436 -4.86 -22.81 19.85
CA ARG A 436 -3.45 -22.37 19.90
C ARG A 436 -2.69 -22.90 21.10
N GLY A 437 -3.23 -23.96 21.73
CA GLY A 437 -2.57 -24.69 22.79
C GLY A 437 -2.71 -24.08 24.18
N PHE A 438 -3.71 -23.23 24.39
CA PHE A 438 -4.08 -22.78 25.73
C PHE A 438 -5.05 -23.78 26.39
N GLU A 439 -4.79 -24.16 27.60
CA GLU A 439 -5.61 -25.06 28.38
C GLU A 439 -6.42 -24.32 29.45
N PRO A 440 -7.67 -24.75 29.73
CA PRO A 440 -8.48 -24.13 30.76
C PRO A 440 -7.83 -24.29 32.13
N ALA A 441 -7.88 -23.25 32.93
CA ALA A 441 -7.32 -23.23 34.27
C ALA A 441 -8.28 -22.53 35.27
N SER A 442 -8.06 -22.75 36.55
CA SER A 442 -8.81 -22.05 37.62
C SER A 442 -8.17 -20.69 37.93
N PRO A 443 -8.93 -19.73 38.48
CA PRO A 443 -8.35 -18.47 38.97
C PRO A 443 -7.26 -18.65 40.01
N ALA A 444 -7.24 -19.78 40.78
CA ALA A 444 -6.20 -20.08 41.72
C ALA A 444 -4.81 -20.39 41.10
N ALA A 445 -4.79 -20.67 39.77
CA ALA A 445 -3.53 -20.90 39.04
C ALA A 445 -2.87 -19.59 38.54
N LEU A 446 -3.51 -18.46 38.75
CA LEU A 446 -2.98 -17.13 38.39
C LEU A 446 -1.94 -16.66 39.41
N PRO A 447 -1.02 -15.75 39.05
CA PRO A 447 -0.16 -15.02 39.99
C PRO A 447 -0.96 -14.39 41.14
N MET A 448 -0.42 -14.43 42.39
CA MET A 448 -1.13 -13.90 43.57
C MET A 448 -1.58 -12.44 43.38
N ALA A 449 -0.73 -11.62 42.81
CA ALA A 449 -1.06 -10.22 42.49
C ALA A 449 -2.25 -10.11 41.54
N LYS A 450 -2.43 -11.05 40.61
CA LYS A 450 -3.55 -11.07 39.66
C LYS A 450 -4.81 -11.68 40.27
N GLN A 451 -4.68 -12.68 41.16
CA GLN A 451 -5.83 -13.24 41.91
C GLN A 451 -6.55 -12.16 42.72
N ALA A 452 -5.80 -11.29 43.40
CA ALA A 452 -6.35 -10.15 44.15
C ALA A 452 -7.16 -9.17 43.31
N LEU A 453 -6.85 -9.06 42.04
CA LEU A 453 -7.53 -8.16 41.05
C LEU A 453 -8.57 -8.88 40.21
N TYR A 454 -8.78 -10.19 40.42
CA TYR A 454 -9.72 -10.96 39.61
C TYR A 454 -11.18 -10.52 39.88
N ASN A 455 -11.86 -10.15 38.80
CA ASN A 455 -13.24 -9.69 38.90
C ASN A 455 -14.23 -10.87 38.77
N TYR A 456 -14.65 -11.41 39.89
CA TYR A 456 -15.60 -12.53 39.96
C TYR A 456 -16.98 -12.22 39.36
N ARG A 457 -17.41 -10.94 39.32
CA ARG A 457 -18.68 -10.54 38.68
C ARG A 457 -18.60 -10.66 37.14
N ARG A 458 -17.42 -10.42 36.60
CA ARG A 458 -17.20 -10.55 35.14
C ARG A 458 -17.02 -12.01 34.73
N ASN A 459 -16.62 -12.87 35.64
CA ASN A 459 -16.43 -14.34 35.49
C ASN A 459 -15.65 -14.70 34.19
N SER A 460 -14.52 -14.02 33.96
CA SER A 460 -13.65 -14.31 32.81
C SER A 460 -13.04 -15.70 32.97
N GLN A 461 -13.08 -16.50 31.91
CA GLN A 461 -12.41 -17.80 31.90
C GLN A 461 -10.90 -17.62 31.84
N VAL A 462 -10.16 -18.43 32.58
CA VAL A 462 -8.70 -18.44 32.60
C VAL A 462 -8.18 -19.55 31.71
N TYR A 463 -7.23 -19.21 30.87
CA TYR A 463 -6.52 -20.17 30.03
C TYR A 463 -5.02 -19.94 30.17
N ILE A 464 -4.25 -21.03 30.22
CA ILE A 464 -2.79 -21.02 30.42
C ILE A 464 -2.14 -21.84 29.31
N LYS A 465 -1.01 -21.35 28.80
CA LYS A 465 -0.15 -22.06 27.86
C LYS A 465 1.27 -22.10 28.41
N THR A 466 1.90 -23.27 28.40
CA THR A 466 3.34 -23.42 28.60
C THR A 466 4.08 -23.03 27.32
N LEU A 467 5.13 -22.21 27.43
CA LEU A 467 5.85 -21.64 26.31
C LEU A 467 7.07 -22.47 25.88
#